data_d7c064fde3f3327df3e0c2974cb326e4
#
_entry.id   d7c064fde3f3327df3e0c2974cb326e4
#
_cell.length_a   1.000
_cell.length_b   1.000
_cell.length_c   1.000
_cell.angle_alpha   90.00
_cell.angle_beta   90.00
_cell.angle_gamma   90.00
#
_symmetry.space_group_name_H-M   'P 1'
#
loop_
_entity.id
_entity.type
_entity.pdbx_description
1 polymer ?
#
loop_
_entity_poly.entity_id
_entity_poly.type
_entity_poly.pdbx_seq_one_letter_code
_entity_poly.pdbx_strand_id
1 'polypeptide(L)'
;MTNKALLVVSFGTSYKETREKNIEHIEKILARKFPDRKFFHAYTSGMILKKLRERDHIIIPNVKEAMEDIVKEGFTDLLVQPTHIMNGVENDLMKADVLSFREHFSSLSFGAPLLTDTSDLFYVIDALTKELPALSEQEALVFMGHGSTHYANMLYGALDYAFKQTGHPHVYVGTVEAYPDLDAVLSLMEGKGYRHVYLAPLMLVAGDHASNDLAGEDEDSWKSIFQSRGYEATCILKGLGEYESICELYVRHALQAQPV
;
A
#
# COMPACT_ATOMS: atom_id res chain seq x y z
N MET A 1 -11.02 9.92 -32.58
CA MET A 1 -10.19 9.02 -31.77
C MET A 1 -10.49 9.37 -30.32
N THR A 2 -10.87 8.38 -29.52
CA THR A 2 -11.07 8.62 -28.08
C THR A 2 -9.73 8.98 -27.47
N ASN A 3 -9.68 10.15 -26.84
CA ASN A 3 -8.47 10.63 -26.16
C ASN A 3 -8.46 10.00 -24.77
N LYS A 4 -7.57 9.00 -24.57
CA LYS A 4 -7.56 8.14 -23.38
C LYS A 4 -6.46 8.51 -22.41
N ALA A 5 -6.77 8.60 -21.14
CA ALA A 5 -5.82 8.82 -20.06
C ALA A 5 -5.83 7.67 -19.02
N LEU A 6 -4.69 7.45 -18.39
CA LEU A 6 -4.53 6.64 -17.18
C LEU A 6 -3.99 7.55 -16.08
N LEU A 7 -4.72 7.68 -14.99
CA LEU A 7 -4.28 8.36 -13.78
C LEU A 7 -3.95 7.32 -12.69
N VAL A 8 -2.68 7.23 -12.29
CA VAL A 8 -2.27 6.42 -11.15
C VAL A 8 -2.17 7.31 -9.92
N VAL A 9 -2.86 6.94 -8.85
CA VAL A 9 -2.93 7.75 -7.63
C VAL A 9 -2.33 6.98 -6.46
N SER A 10 -1.30 7.55 -5.84
CA SER A 10 -0.61 6.99 -4.67
C SER A 10 -0.75 7.92 -3.47
N PHE A 11 -0.60 7.39 -2.25
CA PHE A 11 -0.43 8.23 -1.06
C PHE A 11 0.80 9.15 -1.20
N GLY A 12 1.88 8.58 -1.69
CA GLY A 12 3.15 9.25 -1.88
C GLY A 12 4.20 8.87 -0.84
N THR A 13 5.44 9.22 -1.13
CA THR A 13 6.57 9.16 -0.19
C THR A 13 7.59 10.26 -0.50
N SER A 14 8.23 10.79 0.54
CA SER A 14 9.32 11.77 0.40
C SER A 14 10.72 11.13 0.38
N TYR A 15 10.80 9.81 0.49
CA TYR A 15 12.04 9.05 0.41
C TYR A 15 12.31 8.66 -1.04
N LYS A 16 13.40 9.16 -1.63
CA LYS A 16 13.70 9.01 -3.06
C LYS A 16 13.80 7.54 -3.49
N GLU A 17 14.64 6.75 -2.82
CA GLU A 17 14.84 5.34 -3.16
C GLU A 17 13.54 4.54 -3.06
N THR A 18 12.78 4.76 -2.00
CA THR A 18 11.49 4.10 -1.77
C THR A 18 10.47 4.48 -2.84
N ARG A 19 10.46 5.75 -3.28
CA ARG A 19 9.61 6.21 -4.37
C ARG A 19 9.94 5.49 -5.67
N GLU A 20 11.23 5.45 -6.03
CA GLU A 20 11.72 4.82 -7.26
C GLU A 20 11.44 3.31 -7.30
N LYS A 21 11.67 2.61 -6.16
CA LYS A 21 11.51 1.14 -6.06
C LYS A 21 10.06 0.69 -5.97
N ASN A 22 9.18 1.51 -5.46
CA ASN A 22 7.79 1.14 -5.20
C ASN A 22 6.82 1.87 -6.12
N ILE A 23 6.64 3.19 -5.94
CA ILE A 23 5.61 3.96 -6.65
C ILE A 23 5.94 4.04 -8.15
N GLU A 24 7.12 4.53 -8.51
CA GLU A 24 7.50 4.64 -9.91
C GLU A 24 7.62 3.29 -10.61
N HIS A 25 7.92 2.22 -9.84
CA HIS A 25 7.94 0.86 -10.36
C HIS A 25 6.53 0.43 -10.81
N ILE A 26 5.52 0.56 -9.94
CA ILE A 26 4.11 0.26 -10.27
C ILE A 26 3.62 1.17 -11.42
N GLU A 27 3.93 2.46 -11.38
CA GLU A 27 3.57 3.42 -12.42
C GLU A 27 4.10 2.99 -13.80
N LYS A 28 5.36 2.55 -13.87
CA LYS A 28 5.99 2.04 -15.10
C LYS A 28 5.32 0.76 -15.61
N ILE A 29 4.94 -0.15 -14.71
CA ILE A 29 4.24 -1.39 -15.08
C ILE A 29 2.86 -1.06 -15.65
N LEU A 30 2.08 -0.21 -14.96
CA LEU A 30 0.77 0.22 -15.42
C LEU A 30 0.84 0.97 -16.75
N ALA A 31 1.76 1.92 -16.90
CA ALA A 31 1.93 2.66 -18.14
C ALA A 31 2.26 1.73 -19.33
N ARG A 32 3.10 0.72 -19.13
CA ARG A 32 3.41 -0.29 -20.17
C ARG A 32 2.21 -1.18 -20.51
N LYS A 33 1.34 -1.44 -19.53
CA LYS A 33 0.15 -2.29 -19.73
C LYS A 33 -0.95 -1.58 -20.50
N PHE A 34 -1.02 -0.25 -20.41
CA PHE A 34 -2.01 0.59 -21.08
C PHE A 34 -1.34 1.58 -22.07
N PRO A 35 -0.66 1.10 -23.12
CA PRO A 35 0.14 1.95 -24.02
C PRO A 35 -0.71 2.88 -24.88
N ASP A 36 -2.04 2.64 -24.97
CA ASP A 36 -3.02 3.46 -25.67
C ASP A 36 -3.58 4.62 -24.84
N ARG A 37 -3.13 4.74 -23.56
CA ARG A 37 -3.54 5.80 -22.63
C ARG A 37 -2.36 6.70 -22.30
N LYS A 38 -2.56 8.02 -22.34
CA LYS A 38 -1.55 8.94 -21.78
C LYS A 38 -1.50 8.78 -20.27
N PHE A 39 -0.29 8.58 -19.77
CA PHE A 39 -0.03 8.38 -18.36
C PHE A 39 -0.01 9.72 -17.59
N PHE A 40 -0.70 9.75 -16.46
CA PHE A 40 -0.68 10.79 -15.43
C PHE A 40 -0.52 10.14 -14.06
N HIS A 41 0.03 10.89 -13.11
CA HIS A 41 0.10 10.46 -11.72
C HIS A 41 -0.29 11.59 -10.76
N ALA A 42 -0.69 11.22 -9.54
CA ALA A 42 -0.99 12.16 -8.47
C ALA A 42 -0.72 11.54 -7.11
N TYR A 43 -0.48 12.40 -6.11
CA TYR A 43 -0.40 11.98 -4.70
C TYR A 43 -1.56 12.56 -3.89
N THR A 44 -2.01 11.79 -2.88
CA THR A 44 -3.08 12.24 -1.97
C THR A 44 -2.55 12.96 -0.74
N SER A 45 -1.34 12.62 -0.25
CA SER A 45 -0.79 13.21 0.96
C SER A 45 -0.26 14.63 0.75
N GLY A 46 -1.02 15.61 1.23
CA GLY A 46 -0.62 17.02 1.18
C GLY A 46 0.70 17.30 1.91
N MET A 47 0.98 16.56 3.01
CA MET A 47 2.24 16.68 3.75
C MET A 47 3.43 16.21 2.89
N ILE A 48 3.29 15.08 2.21
CA ILE A 48 4.34 14.56 1.32
C ILE A 48 4.56 15.51 0.16
N LEU A 49 3.50 16.00 -0.48
CA LEU A 49 3.57 16.95 -1.58
C LEU A 49 4.30 18.24 -1.17
N LYS A 50 3.98 18.76 0.01
CA LYS A 50 4.66 19.93 0.57
C LYS A 50 6.15 19.66 0.80
N LYS A 51 6.49 18.53 1.44
CA LYS A 51 7.88 18.14 1.74
C LYS A 51 8.72 17.97 0.45
N LEU A 52 8.15 17.34 -0.58
CA LEU A 52 8.82 17.18 -1.89
C LEU A 52 9.06 18.53 -2.57
N ARG A 53 8.07 19.43 -2.55
CA ARG A 53 8.18 20.76 -3.16
C ARG A 53 9.20 21.65 -2.44
N GLU A 54 9.15 21.70 -1.11
CA GLU A 54 9.98 22.63 -0.32
C GLU A 54 11.42 22.14 -0.14
N ARG A 55 11.62 20.85 0.12
CA ARG A 55 12.93 20.25 0.37
C ARG A 55 13.65 19.82 -0.90
N ASP A 56 12.92 19.15 -1.80
CA ASP A 56 13.52 18.45 -2.93
C ASP A 56 13.31 19.16 -4.28
N HIS A 57 12.51 20.23 -4.29
CA HIS A 57 12.11 20.97 -5.49
C HIS A 57 11.44 20.09 -6.55
N ILE A 58 10.75 19.01 -6.10
CA ILE A 58 10.00 18.08 -6.92
C ILE A 58 8.53 18.48 -6.88
N ILE A 59 7.94 18.69 -8.04
CA ILE A 59 6.53 19.03 -8.20
C ILE A 59 5.80 17.78 -8.68
N ILE A 60 4.95 17.24 -7.82
CA ILE A 60 3.98 16.20 -8.14
C ILE A 60 2.59 16.80 -7.90
N PRO A 61 1.64 16.61 -8.82
CA PRO A 61 0.30 17.16 -8.64
C PRO A 61 -0.46 16.39 -7.54
N ASN A 62 -1.36 17.07 -6.85
CA ASN A 62 -2.44 16.41 -6.12
C ASN A 62 -3.52 15.92 -7.11
N VAL A 63 -4.54 15.22 -6.60
CA VAL A 63 -5.58 14.62 -7.45
C VAL A 63 -6.32 15.66 -8.27
N LYS A 64 -6.71 16.81 -7.67
CA LYS A 64 -7.43 17.88 -8.38
C LYS A 64 -6.58 18.53 -9.46
N GLU A 65 -5.32 18.84 -9.15
CA GLU A 65 -4.37 19.41 -10.11
C GLU A 65 -4.17 18.48 -11.32
N ALA A 66 -4.03 17.16 -11.07
CA ALA A 66 -3.91 16.16 -12.13
C ALA A 66 -5.20 16.08 -12.97
N MET A 67 -6.37 16.13 -12.34
CA MET A 67 -7.66 16.13 -13.05
C MET A 67 -7.85 17.39 -13.91
N GLU A 68 -7.46 18.57 -13.41
CA GLU A 68 -7.49 19.83 -14.18
C GLU A 68 -6.60 19.72 -15.42
N ASP A 69 -5.40 19.17 -15.31
CA ASP A 69 -4.49 18.97 -16.43
C ASP A 69 -5.06 17.98 -17.45
N ILE A 70 -5.65 16.85 -17.00
CA ILE A 70 -6.28 15.85 -17.87
C ILE A 70 -7.43 16.46 -18.66
N VAL A 71 -8.30 17.24 -18.02
CA VAL A 71 -9.42 17.94 -18.66
C VAL A 71 -8.91 19.00 -19.65
N LYS A 72 -7.94 19.83 -19.25
CA LYS A 72 -7.34 20.87 -20.09
C LYS A 72 -6.70 20.29 -21.36
N GLU A 73 -6.10 19.11 -21.28
CA GLU A 73 -5.54 18.41 -22.44
C GLU A 73 -6.61 17.72 -23.31
N GLY A 74 -7.89 17.73 -22.90
CA GLY A 74 -9.02 17.24 -23.68
C GLY A 74 -9.20 15.73 -23.69
N PHE A 75 -8.72 15.03 -22.65
CA PHE A 75 -9.00 13.59 -22.48
C PHE A 75 -10.45 13.36 -22.05
N THR A 76 -11.09 12.37 -22.67
CA THR A 76 -12.51 12.06 -22.45
C THR A 76 -12.79 10.64 -21.98
N ASP A 77 -11.78 9.78 -22.00
CA ASP A 77 -11.83 8.41 -21.46
C ASP A 77 -10.73 8.27 -20.40
N LEU A 78 -11.12 8.23 -19.14
CA LEU A 78 -10.20 8.19 -18.00
C LEU A 78 -10.32 6.87 -17.23
N LEU A 79 -9.18 6.18 -17.08
CA LEU A 79 -9.00 5.09 -16.15
C LEU A 79 -8.19 5.61 -14.95
N VAL A 80 -8.72 5.46 -13.75
CA VAL A 80 -8.05 5.82 -12.49
C VAL A 80 -7.66 4.55 -11.74
N GLN A 81 -6.37 4.36 -11.46
CA GLN A 81 -5.88 3.25 -10.65
C GLN A 81 -5.26 3.76 -9.35
N PRO A 82 -5.92 3.55 -8.20
CA PRO A 82 -5.30 3.81 -6.90
C PRO A 82 -4.26 2.74 -6.56
N THR A 83 -3.18 3.13 -5.90
CA THR A 83 -2.21 2.20 -5.30
C THR A 83 -2.39 2.06 -3.79
N HIS A 84 -3.51 2.50 -3.25
CA HIS A 84 -3.87 2.34 -1.84
C HIS A 84 -4.02 0.86 -1.48
N ILE A 85 -3.78 0.54 -0.20
CA ILE A 85 -3.90 -0.85 0.29
C ILE A 85 -5.37 -1.27 0.42
N MET A 86 -6.25 -0.33 0.79
CA MET A 86 -7.66 -0.61 1.09
C MET A 86 -8.58 0.53 0.60
N ASN A 87 -9.89 0.26 0.57
CA ASN A 87 -10.92 1.28 0.38
C ASN A 87 -11.08 2.11 1.67
N GLY A 88 -10.05 2.87 2.04
CA GLY A 88 -9.98 3.70 3.24
C GLY A 88 -10.22 5.18 2.95
N VAL A 89 -9.99 6.03 3.97
CA VAL A 89 -10.21 7.49 3.90
C VAL A 89 -9.56 8.12 2.66
N GLU A 90 -8.28 7.80 2.39
CA GLU A 90 -7.54 8.37 1.26
C GLU A 90 -8.14 7.97 -0.10
N ASN A 91 -8.62 6.73 -0.20
CA ASN A 91 -9.26 6.25 -1.42
C ASN A 91 -10.63 6.92 -1.63
N ASP A 92 -11.38 7.14 -0.56
CA ASP A 92 -12.69 7.82 -0.64
C ASP A 92 -12.53 9.30 -1.02
N LEU A 93 -11.56 9.99 -0.42
CA LEU A 93 -11.22 11.38 -0.77
C LEU A 93 -10.76 11.49 -2.23
N MET A 94 -9.87 10.59 -2.68
CA MET A 94 -9.42 10.51 -4.06
C MET A 94 -10.61 10.32 -5.02
N LYS A 95 -11.51 9.38 -4.72
CA LYS A 95 -12.71 9.15 -5.54
C LYS A 95 -13.61 10.38 -5.58
N ALA A 96 -13.83 11.04 -4.45
CA ALA A 96 -14.63 12.26 -4.39
C ALA A 96 -14.03 13.38 -5.26
N ASP A 97 -12.72 13.57 -5.19
CA ASP A 97 -12.01 14.55 -6.00
C ASP A 97 -12.14 14.25 -7.51
N VAL A 98 -11.90 13.01 -7.93
CA VAL A 98 -12.04 12.60 -9.33
C VAL A 98 -13.49 12.75 -9.81
N LEU A 99 -14.47 12.32 -9.01
CA LEU A 99 -15.89 12.39 -9.36
C LEU A 99 -16.39 13.82 -9.50
N SER A 100 -15.75 14.80 -8.87
CA SER A 100 -16.10 16.22 -9.06
C SER A 100 -15.87 16.72 -10.52
N PHE A 101 -15.10 15.96 -11.32
CA PHE A 101 -14.85 16.21 -12.74
C PHE A 101 -15.63 15.27 -13.68
N ARG A 102 -16.54 14.42 -13.14
CA ARG A 102 -17.23 13.37 -13.90
C ARG A 102 -17.85 13.85 -15.23
N GLU A 103 -18.42 15.04 -15.26
CA GLU A 103 -19.12 15.58 -16.43
C GLU A 103 -18.19 15.87 -17.63
N HIS A 104 -16.87 15.96 -17.41
CA HIS A 104 -15.90 16.17 -18.49
C HIS A 104 -15.56 14.88 -19.26
N PHE A 105 -15.97 13.71 -18.77
CA PHE A 105 -15.59 12.41 -19.33
C PHE A 105 -16.78 11.68 -19.94
N SER A 106 -16.61 11.16 -21.16
CA SER A 106 -17.53 10.21 -21.76
C SER A 106 -17.42 8.80 -21.15
N SER A 107 -16.22 8.48 -20.64
CA SER A 107 -15.92 7.23 -19.92
C SER A 107 -15.02 7.55 -18.75
N LEU A 108 -15.43 7.15 -17.56
CA LEU A 108 -14.64 7.22 -16.33
C LEU A 108 -14.76 5.89 -15.60
N SER A 109 -13.62 5.28 -15.26
CA SER A 109 -13.61 4.01 -14.56
C SER A 109 -12.53 3.99 -13.46
N PHE A 110 -12.80 3.23 -12.39
CA PHE A 110 -11.87 3.03 -11.29
C PHE A 110 -11.43 1.58 -11.20
N GLY A 111 -10.12 1.38 -11.15
CA GLY A 111 -9.54 0.15 -10.60
C GLY A 111 -9.68 0.11 -9.08
N ALA A 112 -9.50 -1.06 -8.52
CA ALA A 112 -9.62 -1.27 -7.07
C ALA A 112 -8.28 -1.05 -6.34
N PRO A 113 -8.29 -0.66 -5.05
CA PRO A 113 -7.15 -0.79 -4.13
C PRO A 113 -6.69 -2.25 -3.98
N LEU A 114 -5.53 -2.47 -3.38
CA LEU A 114 -4.90 -3.80 -3.27
C LEU A 114 -5.81 -4.85 -2.65
N LEU A 115 -6.44 -4.52 -1.52
CA LEU A 115 -7.32 -5.41 -0.76
C LEU A 115 -8.75 -4.89 -0.85
N THR A 116 -9.51 -5.38 -1.82
CA THR A 116 -10.88 -4.94 -2.07
C THR A 116 -11.89 -6.06 -1.86
N ASP A 117 -11.55 -7.27 -2.27
CA ASP A 117 -12.40 -8.44 -2.04
C ASP A 117 -11.65 -9.60 -1.37
N THR A 118 -12.37 -10.67 -1.06
CA THR A 118 -11.80 -11.82 -0.35
C THR A 118 -10.73 -12.55 -1.16
N SER A 119 -10.82 -12.56 -2.49
CA SER A 119 -9.84 -13.22 -3.35
C SER A 119 -8.49 -12.50 -3.31
N ASP A 120 -8.50 -11.19 -3.10
CA ASP A 120 -7.28 -10.38 -2.97
C ASP A 120 -6.48 -10.77 -1.72
N LEU A 121 -7.16 -11.09 -0.59
CA LEU A 121 -6.48 -11.58 0.62
C LEU A 121 -5.64 -12.81 0.31
N PHE A 122 -6.23 -13.80 -0.34
CA PHE A 122 -5.53 -15.04 -0.68
C PHE A 122 -4.41 -14.82 -1.69
N TYR A 123 -4.64 -13.93 -2.66
CA TYR A 123 -3.61 -13.59 -3.64
C TYR A 123 -2.40 -12.90 -2.99
N VAL A 124 -2.65 -11.94 -2.09
CA VAL A 124 -1.60 -11.22 -1.36
C VAL A 124 -0.82 -12.18 -0.44
N ILE A 125 -1.51 -13.08 0.26
CA ILE A 125 -0.87 -14.12 1.08
C ILE A 125 0.06 -14.98 0.23
N ASP A 126 -0.42 -15.52 -0.89
CA ASP A 126 0.38 -16.35 -1.81
C ASP A 126 1.57 -15.57 -2.39
N ALA A 127 1.36 -14.31 -2.75
CA ALA A 127 2.42 -13.43 -3.26
C ALA A 127 3.53 -13.19 -2.23
N LEU A 128 3.16 -12.89 -0.99
CA LEU A 128 4.12 -12.56 0.06
C LEU A 128 4.86 -13.81 0.57
N THR A 129 4.15 -14.91 0.79
CA THR A 129 4.75 -16.14 1.34
C THR A 129 5.73 -16.81 0.40
N LYS A 130 5.68 -16.56 -0.90
CA LYS A 130 6.66 -17.04 -1.88
C LYS A 130 8.01 -16.32 -1.83
N GLU A 131 8.03 -15.10 -1.38
CA GLU A 131 9.23 -14.25 -1.40
C GLU A 131 9.80 -13.98 0.00
N LEU A 132 9.06 -14.27 1.05
CA LEU A 132 9.47 -14.08 2.43
C LEU A 132 10.15 -15.34 2.98
N PRO A 133 10.94 -15.23 4.07
CA PRO A 133 11.61 -16.37 4.68
C PRO A 133 10.63 -17.48 5.04
N ALA A 134 11.02 -18.73 4.77
CA ALA A 134 10.31 -19.88 5.31
C ALA A 134 10.54 -19.91 6.83
N LEU A 135 9.45 -19.91 7.61
CA LEU A 135 9.50 -19.85 9.06
C LEU A 135 9.58 -21.25 9.67
N SER A 136 10.48 -21.42 10.63
CA SER A 136 10.51 -22.58 11.53
C SER A 136 9.48 -22.42 12.67
N GLU A 137 9.29 -23.46 13.50
CA GLU A 137 8.40 -23.38 14.66
C GLU A 137 8.85 -22.36 15.74
N GLN A 138 10.12 -21.93 15.71
CA GLN A 138 10.67 -20.94 16.64
C GLN A 138 10.76 -19.54 16.05
N GLU A 139 10.22 -19.34 14.85
CA GLU A 139 10.24 -18.07 14.15
C GLU A 139 8.83 -17.56 13.86
N ALA A 140 8.68 -16.26 13.91
CA ALA A 140 7.44 -15.60 13.51
C ALA A 140 7.72 -14.47 12.51
N LEU A 141 6.74 -14.15 11.70
CA LEU A 141 6.73 -12.95 10.86
C LEU A 141 5.61 -12.04 11.33
N VAL A 142 5.94 -10.79 11.58
CA VAL A 142 4.96 -9.77 11.97
C VAL A 142 4.93 -8.69 10.91
N PHE A 143 3.78 -8.53 10.29
CA PHE A 143 3.52 -7.42 9.39
C PHE A 143 3.02 -6.20 10.15
N MET A 144 3.59 -5.04 9.84
CA MET A 144 3.14 -3.75 10.32
C MET A 144 2.39 -3.00 9.21
N GLY A 145 1.07 -2.92 9.31
CA GLY A 145 0.25 -2.02 8.53
C GLY A 145 0.21 -0.62 9.11
N HIS A 146 -0.23 0.36 8.35
CA HIS A 146 -0.39 1.73 8.84
C HIS A 146 -1.51 1.81 9.90
N GLY A 147 -2.63 1.21 9.61
CA GLY A 147 -3.86 1.41 10.39
C GLY A 147 -4.70 2.57 9.87
N SER A 148 -5.97 2.61 10.28
CA SER A 148 -6.90 3.66 9.89
C SER A 148 -8.07 3.75 10.86
N THR A 149 -8.64 4.94 10.99
CA THR A 149 -9.94 5.15 11.68
C THR A 149 -11.13 4.73 10.83
N HIS A 150 -10.93 4.44 9.55
CA HIS A 150 -11.96 3.98 8.63
C HIS A 150 -12.37 2.53 8.93
N TYR A 151 -13.63 2.16 8.68
CA TYR A 151 -14.12 0.79 8.92
C TYR A 151 -13.35 -0.28 8.11
N ALA A 152 -12.76 0.07 6.97
CA ALA A 152 -11.90 -0.82 6.19
C ALA A 152 -10.64 -1.30 6.98
N ASN A 153 -10.32 -0.68 8.10
CA ASN A 153 -9.26 -1.13 9.00
C ASN A 153 -9.42 -2.59 9.47
N MET A 154 -10.67 -3.09 9.49
CA MET A 154 -10.95 -4.51 9.79
C MET A 154 -10.23 -5.49 8.88
N LEU A 155 -9.77 -5.06 7.69
CA LEU A 155 -8.99 -5.89 6.77
C LEU A 155 -7.69 -6.43 7.37
N TYR A 156 -7.04 -5.70 8.29
CA TYR A 156 -5.83 -6.20 8.94
C TYR A 156 -6.10 -7.45 9.79
N GLY A 157 -7.19 -7.43 10.58
CA GLY A 157 -7.62 -8.60 11.33
C GLY A 157 -8.09 -9.76 10.43
N ALA A 158 -8.77 -9.45 9.32
CA ALA A 158 -9.18 -10.45 8.34
C ALA A 158 -7.97 -11.09 7.65
N LEU A 159 -6.95 -10.31 7.30
CA LEU A 159 -5.71 -10.79 6.70
C LEU A 159 -4.92 -11.66 7.70
N ASP A 160 -4.82 -11.25 8.96
CA ASP A 160 -4.20 -12.04 10.02
C ASP A 160 -4.88 -13.41 10.18
N TYR A 161 -6.21 -13.42 10.23
CA TYR A 161 -6.98 -14.66 10.26
C TYR A 161 -6.74 -15.52 9.01
N ALA A 162 -6.74 -14.93 7.82
CA ALA A 162 -6.56 -15.64 6.56
C ALA A 162 -5.17 -16.29 6.45
N PHE A 163 -4.10 -15.66 6.94
CA PHE A 163 -2.78 -16.29 7.04
C PHE A 163 -2.83 -17.60 7.82
N LYS A 164 -3.49 -17.63 8.99
CA LYS A 164 -3.62 -18.84 9.80
C LYS A 164 -4.42 -19.93 9.08
N GLN A 165 -5.51 -19.56 8.41
CA GLN A 165 -6.37 -20.50 7.68
C GLN A 165 -5.70 -21.09 6.44
N THR A 166 -4.72 -20.40 5.87
CA THR A 166 -3.96 -20.86 4.69
C THR A 166 -2.64 -21.55 5.03
N GLY A 167 -2.45 -21.95 6.30
CA GLY A 167 -1.30 -22.74 6.73
C GLY A 167 -0.07 -21.94 7.17
N HIS A 168 -0.25 -20.64 7.47
CA HIS A 168 0.81 -19.76 7.96
C HIS A 168 0.53 -19.30 9.41
N PRO A 169 0.50 -20.21 10.41
CA PRO A 169 0.10 -19.90 11.78
C PRO A 169 1.09 -18.98 12.51
N HIS A 170 2.32 -18.85 12.01
CA HIS A 170 3.40 -18.04 12.58
C HIS A 170 3.47 -16.63 11.98
N VAL A 171 2.53 -16.25 11.12
CA VAL A 171 2.42 -14.89 10.55
C VAL A 171 1.38 -14.10 11.32
N TYR A 172 1.71 -12.88 11.71
CA TYR A 172 0.84 -11.96 12.46
C TYR A 172 0.74 -10.63 11.73
N VAL A 173 -0.38 -9.95 11.88
CA VAL A 173 -0.62 -8.63 11.29
C VAL A 173 -1.10 -7.67 12.37
N GLY A 174 -0.33 -6.59 12.54
CA GLY A 174 -0.70 -5.48 13.40
C GLY A 174 -0.62 -4.15 12.65
N THR A 175 -0.97 -3.06 13.32
CA THR A 175 -0.95 -1.71 12.77
C THR A 175 -0.26 -0.73 13.70
N VAL A 176 0.35 0.33 13.14
CA VAL A 176 1.03 1.35 13.94
C VAL A 176 0.06 2.36 14.54
N GLU A 177 -1.02 2.71 13.85
CA GLU A 177 -1.94 3.79 14.27
C GLU A 177 -3.35 3.31 14.66
N ALA A 178 -3.62 1.97 14.64
CA ALA A 178 -4.95 1.45 14.92
C ALA A 178 -4.91 0.07 15.57
N TYR A 179 -6.06 -0.62 15.62
CA TYR A 179 -6.17 -1.99 16.11
C TYR A 179 -6.32 -2.97 14.92
N PRO A 180 -5.68 -4.16 14.95
CA PRO A 180 -4.81 -4.69 16.02
C PRO A 180 -3.49 -3.92 16.11
N ASP A 181 -3.14 -3.49 17.31
CA ASP A 181 -1.88 -2.82 17.61
C ASP A 181 -0.77 -3.81 17.97
N LEU A 182 0.42 -3.30 18.29
CA LEU A 182 1.55 -4.14 18.67
C LEU A 182 1.26 -4.96 19.94
N ASP A 183 0.55 -4.40 20.93
CA ASP A 183 0.23 -5.11 22.16
C ASP A 183 -0.70 -6.29 21.91
N ALA A 184 -1.66 -6.14 20.99
CA ALA A 184 -2.51 -7.24 20.54
C ALA A 184 -1.70 -8.35 19.87
N VAL A 185 -0.74 -8.00 19.01
CA VAL A 185 0.17 -8.97 18.36
C VAL A 185 1.02 -9.70 19.40
N LEU A 186 1.64 -8.97 20.33
CA LEU A 186 2.47 -9.55 21.39
C LEU A 186 1.67 -10.51 22.27
N SER A 187 0.44 -10.17 22.62
CA SER A 187 -0.46 -11.04 23.38
C SER A 187 -0.78 -12.35 22.65
N LEU A 188 -0.96 -12.30 21.33
CA LEU A 188 -1.19 -13.50 20.51
C LEU A 188 0.05 -14.38 20.36
N MET A 189 1.25 -13.82 20.52
CA MET A 189 2.54 -14.52 20.43
C MET A 189 2.98 -15.10 21.77
N GLU A 190 2.41 -14.65 22.89
CA GLU A 190 2.77 -15.09 24.22
C GLU A 190 2.66 -16.62 24.37
N GLY A 191 3.69 -17.25 24.97
CA GLY A 191 3.72 -18.69 25.20
C GLY A 191 3.89 -19.58 23.95
N LYS A 192 4.08 -18.99 22.77
CA LYS A 192 4.27 -19.75 21.50
C LYS A 192 5.70 -20.31 21.33
N GLY A 193 6.66 -19.85 22.14
CA GLY A 193 8.03 -20.35 22.10
C GLY A 193 8.90 -19.79 20.98
N TYR A 194 8.47 -18.70 20.34
CA TYR A 194 9.28 -18.01 19.34
C TYR A 194 10.56 -17.44 19.97
N ARG A 195 11.63 -17.44 19.20
CA ARG A 195 12.93 -16.84 19.56
C ARG A 195 13.35 -15.74 18.61
N HIS A 196 12.93 -15.84 17.36
CA HIS A 196 13.26 -14.89 16.31
C HIS A 196 11.99 -14.36 15.63
N VAL A 197 11.95 -13.07 15.39
CA VAL A 197 10.83 -12.39 14.73
C VAL A 197 11.34 -11.61 13.54
N TYR A 198 10.78 -11.90 12.38
CA TYR A 198 10.91 -11.06 11.20
C TYR A 198 9.84 -9.97 11.25
N LEU A 199 10.23 -8.73 11.00
CA LEU A 199 9.34 -7.58 10.96
C LEU A 199 9.32 -7.02 9.55
N ALA A 200 8.14 -6.84 8.95
CA ALA A 200 8.00 -6.35 7.59
C ALA A 200 6.85 -5.33 7.48
N PRO A 201 6.97 -4.28 6.66
CA PRO A 201 5.86 -3.38 6.42
C PRO A 201 4.79 -4.03 5.54
N LEU A 202 3.53 -3.87 5.92
CA LEU A 202 2.36 -4.15 5.07
C LEU A 202 1.84 -2.82 4.49
N MET A 203 2.73 -2.13 3.81
CA MET A 203 2.51 -0.82 3.20
C MET A 203 3.08 -0.80 1.79
N LEU A 204 2.50 0.00 0.90
CA LEU A 204 2.99 0.12 -0.47
C LEU A 204 4.48 0.44 -0.50
N VAL A 205 4.92 1.32 0.39
CA VAL A 205 6.29 1.82 0.49
C VAL A 205 6.87 1.51 1.88
N ALA A 206 8.13 1.09 1.95
CA ALA A 206 8.90 1.04 3.20
C ALA A 206 9.47 2.45 3.48
N GLY A 207 8.60 3.37 3.89
CA GLY A 207 8.91 4.78 4.11
C GLY A 207 9.19 5.11 5.57
N ASP A 208 8.62 6.23 6.04
CA ASP A 208 8.85 6.78 7.38
C ASP A 208 8.53 5.79 8.49
N HIS A 209 7.31 5.24 8.51
CA HIS A 209 6.90 4.24 9.50
C HIS A 209 7.77 2.98 9.48
N ALA A 210 8.18 2.49 8.31
CA ALA A 210 9.07 1.34 8.24
C ALA A 210 10.48 1.64 8.76
N SER A 211 10.97 2.87 8.57
CA SER A 211 12.30 3.27 9.01
C SER A 211 12.35 3.62 10.49
N ASN A 212 11.31 4.25 11.02
CA ASN A 212 11.27 4.76 12.40
C ASN A 212 10.47 3.84 13.32
N ASP A 213 9.17 3.65 13.07
CA ASP A 213 8.29 2.88 13.97
C ASP A 213 8.57 1.37 13.92
N LEU A 214 8.95 0.81 12.74
CA LEU A 214 9.27 -0.62 12.64
C LEU A 214 10.71 -0.92 13.02
N ALA A 215 11.70 -0.27 12.37
CA ALA A 215 13.10 -0.63 12.40
C ALA A 215 14.00 0.38 13.12
N GLY A 216 13.42 1.46 13.66
CA GLY A 216 14.15 2.50 14.40
C GLY A 216 14.89 1.96 15.63
N GLU A 217 15.81 2.78 16.13
CA GLU A 217 16.58 2.46 17.36
C GLU A 217 15.92 3.03 18.62
N ASP A 218 14.83 3.79 18.48
CA ASP A 218 14.08 4.35 19.61
C ASP A 218 13.39 3.22 20.39
N GLU A 219 13.20 3.42 21.70
CA GLU A 219 12.66 2.41 22.62
C GLU A 219 11.23 1.97 22.26
N ASP A 220 10.47 2.83 21.57
CA ASP A 220 9.09 2.60 21.13
C ASP A 220 8.99 1.98 19.72
N SER A 221 10.10 1.77 19.02
CA SER A 221 10.08 1.03 17.76
C SER A 221 9.70 -0.43 17.98
N TRP A 222 9.01 -1.03 17.02
CA TRP A 222 8.63 -2.45 17.11
C TRP A 222 9.85 -3.35 17.29
N LYS A 223 10.94 -3.09 16.56
CA LYS A 223 12.21 -3.81 16.70
C LYS A 223 12.72 -3.77 18.16
N SER A 224 12.82 -2.57 18.75
CA SER A 224 13.31 -2.40 20.13
C SER A 224 12.38 -3.06 21.15
N ILE A 225 11.06 -2.96 20.96
CA ILE A 225 10.07 -3.61 21.83
C ILE A 225 10.19 -5.14 21.75
N PHE A 226 10.31 -5.75 20.57
CA PHE A 226 10.54 -7.19 20.44
C PHE A 226 11.85 -7.62 21.11
N GLN A 227 12.94 -6.88 20.88
CA GLN A 227 14.23 -7.16 21.50
C GLN A 227 14.20 -7.05 23.03
N SER A 228 13.52 -6.05 23.59
CA SER A 228 13.36 -5.89 25.05
C SER A 228 12.60 -7.04 25.70
N ARG A 229 11.76 -7.73 24.91
CA ARG A 229 11.01 -8.93 25.34
C ARG A 229 11.77 -10.25 25.10
N GLY A 230 13.05 -10.17 24.67
CA GLY A 230 13.94 -11.31 24.52
C GLY A 230 13.88 -12.02 23.18
N TYR A 231 13.23 -11.45 22.17
CA TYR A 231 13.27 -11.95 20.80
C TYR A 231 14.49 -11.43 20.05
N GLU A 232 15.07 -12.24 19.17
CA GLU A 232 15.86 -11.72 18.07
C GLU A 232 14.92 -11.09 17.05
N ALA A 233 15.24 -9.88 16.53
CA ALA A 233 14.39 -9.17 15.59
C ALA A 233 15.17 -8.79 14.33
N THR A 234 14.65 -9.20 13.15
CA THR A 234 15.18 -8.84 11.83
C THR A 234 14.14 -8.08 11.04
N CYS A 235 14.49 -6.86 10.60
CA CYS A 235 13.59 -6.04 9.78
C CYS A 235 13.81 -6.28 8.28
N ILE A 236 12.74 -6.54 7.56
CA ILE A 236 12.69 -6.68 6.10
C ILE A 236 12.07 -5.40 5.54
N LEU A 237 12.92 -4.41 5.22
CA LEU A 237 12.47 -3.09 4.76
C LEU A 237 12.17 -3.10 3.25
N LYS A 238 11.22 -3.94 2.83
CA LYS A 238 10.74 -4.05 1.46
C LYS A 238 9.27 -3.64 1.41
N GLY A 239 8.96 -2.60 0.62
CA GLY A 239 7.57 -2.16 0.43
C GLY A 239 6.82 -3.09 -0.51
N LEU A 240 5.49 -3.12 -0.41
CA LEU A 240 4.65 -3.98 -1.25
C LEU A 240 4.79 -3.68 -2.75
N GLY A 241 5.17 -2.44 -3.10
CA GLY A 241 5.43 -2.05 -4.49
C GLY A 241 6.68 -2.67 -5.11
N GLU A 242 7.54 -3.34 -4.34
CA GLU A 242 8.72 -4.07 -4.81
C GLU A 242 8.45 -5.56 -5.13
N TYR A 243 7.24 -6.05 -4.85
CA TYR A 243 6.83 -7.41 -5.18
C TYR A 243 6.10 -7.42 -6.53
N GLU A 244 6.69 -8.09 -7.55
CA GLU A 244 6.10 -8.15 -8.89
C GLU A 244 4.67 -8.69 -8.89
N SER A 245 4.39 -9.73 -8.10
CA SER A 245 3.06 -10.31 -7.97
C SER A 245 2.05 -9.33 -7.36
N ILE A 246 2.47 -8.45 -6.46
CA ILE A 246 1.62 -7.37 -5.93
C ILE A 246 1.35 -6.32 -7.02
N CYS A 247 2.37 -5.96 -7.80
CA CYS A 247 2.20 -5.05 -8.94
C CYS A 247 1.24 -5.63 -9.99
N GLU A 248 1.32 -6.94 -10.25
CA GLU A 248 0.39 -7.64 -11.14
C GLU A 248 -1.07 -7.60 -10.64
N LEU A 249 -1.30 -7.63 -9.33
CA LEU A 249 -2.63 -7.47 -8.76
C LEU A 249 -3.23 -6.08 -9.07
N TYR A 250 -2.45 -5.01 -8.93
CA TYR A 250 -2.90 -3.67 -9.35
C TYR A 250 -3.19 -3.59 -10.85
N VAL A 251 -2.38 -4.24 -11.69
CA VAL A 251 -2.66 -4.34 -13.13
C VAL A 251 -3.98 -5.07 -13.39
N ARG A 252 -4.24 -6.16 -12.68
CA ARG A 252 -5.50 -6.90 -12.79
C ARG A 252 -6.70 -6.03 -12.38
N HIS A 253 -6.57 -5.28 -11.29
CA HIS A 253 -7.60 -4.34 -10.84
C HIS A 253 -7.86 -3.23 -11.87
N ALA A 254 -6.82 -2.69 -12.49
CA ALA A 254 -6.97 -1.70 -13.55
C ALA A 254 -7.66 -2.28 -14.80
N LEU A 255 -7.37 -3.55 -15.17
CA LEU A 255 -8.03 -4.23 -16.28
C LEU A 255 -9.50 -4.55 -16.01
N GLN A 256 -9.87 -4.72 -14.74
CA GLN A 256 -11.23 -5.01 -14.26
C GLN A 256 -11.97 -3.75 -13.80
N ALA A 257 -11.40 -2.56 -14.09
CA ALA A 257 -11.94 -1.29 -13.63
C ALA A 257 -13.41 -1.13 -14.00
N GLN A 258 -14.20 -0.67 -13.04
CA GLN A 258 -15.66 -0.51 -13.21
C GLN A 258 -15.98 0.92 -13.62
N PRO A 259 -16.88 1.10 -14.61
CA PRO A 259 -17.37 2.41 -15.00
C PRO A 259 -18.25 3.03 -13.90
N VAL A 260 -18.26 4.36 -13.82
CA VAL A 260 -19.06 5.18 -12.91
C VAL A 260 -19.87 6.24 -13.66
#